data_50be7e67f7b9b7f9f8e2abe6c0faa3e6
#
_entry.id   50be7e67f7b9b7f9f8e2abe6c0faa3e6
#
_cell.length_a   1.000
_cell.length_b   1.000
_cell.length_c   1.000
_cell.angle_alpha   90.00
_cell.angle_beta   90.00
_cell.angle_gamma   90.00
#
_symmetry.space_group_name_H-M   'P 1'
#
loop_
_entity.id
_entity.type
_entity.pdbx_description
1 polymer ?
#
loop_
_entity_poly.entity_id
_entity_poly.type
_entity_poly.pdbx_seq_one_letter_code
_entity_poly.pdbx_strand_id
1 'polypeptide(L)'
;MTREVILQPGELFFGKEDVVVRTVLGSCIAITLWHPEQKQGGMCHYMLPSRRNPSAKLDGRYADEALALLLQAASHYPAPIHEYEAKLFGGGNMFTEPQYAQSDNNVAAINIQAAWQLTRHLGLDIKAHHLGHSGHRSLLFELSNGSVWLRHHRLPHQRESRE
;
A
#
# COMPACT_ATOMS: atom_id res chain seq x y z
N MET A 1 8.64 -6.38 23.95
CA MET A 1 7.65 -5.30 23.84
C MET A 1 7.47 -4.92 22.37
N THR A 2 6.25 -4.88 21.89
CA THR A 2 5.98 -4.57 20.48
C THR A 2 6.02 -3.07 20.23
N ARG A 3 6.79 -2.68 19.22
CA ARG A 3 6.87 -1.29 18.77
C ARG A 3 5.76 -1.03 17.75
N GLU A 4 5.10 0.10 17.87
CA GLU A 4 4.07 0.51 16.92
C GLU A 4 4.57 1.67 16.06
N VAL A 5 4.39 1.54 14.74
CA VAL A 5 4.75 2.57 13.76
C VAL A 5 3.48 2.94 13.00
N ILE A 6 3.17 4.23 12.96
CA ILE A 6 2.01 4.74 12.24
C ILE A 6 2.52 5.50 11.01
N LEU A 7 2.07 5.09 9.82
CA LEU A 7 2.47 5.73 8.58
C LEU A 7 1.42 6.74 8.12
N GLN A 8 1.88 7.93 7.83
CA GLN A 8 1.10 8.95 7.13
C GLN A 8 1.36 8.83 5.63
N PRO A 9 0.52 9.47 4.78
CA PRO A 9 0.76 9.44 3.34
C PRO A 9 2.17 9.90 2.98
N GLY A 10 2.83 9.11 2.14
CA GLY A 10 4.20 9.37 1.71
C GLY A 10 5.27 8.75 2.60
N GLU A 11 4.89 8.22 3.74
CA GLU A 11 5.84 7.59 4.66
C GLU A 11 6.00 6.11 4.36
N LEU A 12 7.10 5.56 4.83
CA LEU A 12 7.36 4.12 4.72
C LEU A 12 8.19 3.65 5.91
N PHE A 13 8.17 2.35 6.12
CA PHE A 13 8.95 1.73 7.20
C PHE A 13 9.41 0.35 6.73
N PHE A 14 10.62 -0.02 7.11
CA PHE A 14 11.11 -1.39 6.96
C PHE A 14 11.85 -1.77 8.25
N GLY A 15 11.59 -2.96 8.74
CA GLY A 15 12.22 -3.40 9.99
C GLY A 15 12.08 -4.90 10.17
N LYS A 16 12.30 -5.33 11.40
CA LYS A 16 12.36 -6.75 11.73
C LYS A 16 11.72 -7.00 13.07
N GLU A 17 10.94 -8.08 13.18
CA GLU A 17 10.32 -8.59 14.41
C GLU A 17 9.63 -7.53 15.28
N ASP A 18 8.80 -7.94 16.17
CA ASP A 18 8.16 -7.14 17.22
C ASP A 18 7.77 -5.70 16.82
N VAL A 19 7.35 -5.54 15.58
CA VAL A 19 6.86 -4.26 15.07
C VAL A 19 5.49 -4.46 14.45
N VAL A 20 4.59 -3.52 14.72
CA VAL A 20 3.29 -3.42 14.06
C VAL A 20 3.27 -2.12 13.30
N VAL A 21 2.87 -2.16 12.03
CA VAL A 21 2.78 -0.96 11.20
C VAL A 21 1.31 -0.68 10.92
N ARG A 22 0.87 0.53 11.20
CA ARG A 22 -0.52 0.95 10.99
C ARG A 22 -0.61 2.06 9.96
N THR A 23 -1.70 2.06 9.20
CA THR A 23 -2.01 3.18 8.30
C THR A 23 -3.50 3.19 7.98
N VAL A 24 -3.98 4.31 7.46
CA VAL A 24 -5.36 4.46 7.00
C VAL A 24 -5.31 4.91 5.54
N LEU A 25 -6.08 4.23 4.69
CA LEU A 25 -6.06 4.43 3.24
C LEU A 25 -7.45 4.82 2.73
N GLY A 26 -7.55 5.94 2.03
CA GLY A 26 -8.69 6.23 1.17
C GLY A 26 -8.34 5.82 -0.25
N SER A 27 -8.09 6.78 -1.13
CA SER A 27 -7.66 6.51 -2.51
C SER A 27 -6.20 6.08 -2.61
N CYS A 28 -5.44 6.21 -1.54
CA CYS A 28 -4.03 5.82 -1.47
C CYS A 28 -3.87 4.30 -1.47
N ILE A 29 -2.62 3.87 -1.69
CA ILE A 29 -2.26 2.44 -1.70
C ILE A 29 -1.16 2.19 -0.67
N ALA A 30 -1.27 1.05 0.00
CA ALA A 30 -0.17 0.49 0.79
C ALA A 30 0.32 -0.79 0.12
N ILE A 31 1.63 -0.91 0.01
CA ILE A 31 2.28 -2.14 -0.44
C ILE A 31 3.06 -2.68 0.76
N THR A 32 2.81 -3.93 1.11
CA THR A 32 3.57 -4.59 2.18
C THR A 32 4.51 -5.64 1.58
N LEU A 33 5.70 -5.73 2.17
CA LEU A 33 6.67 -6.78 1.88
C LEU A 33 6.96 -7.52 3.18
N TRP A 34 7.01 -8.85 3.13
CA TRP A 34 7.31 -9.64 4.31
C TRP A 34 8.12 -10.88 3.94
N HIS A 35 9.19 -11.14 4.71
CA HIS A 35 10.02 -12.31 4.53
C HIS A 35 9.67 -13.34 5.61
N PRO A 36 9.12 -14.51 5.23
CA PRO A 36 8.59 -15.46 6.22
C PRO A 36 9.65 -16.10 7.11
N GLU A 37 10.85 -16.30 6.62
CA GLU A 37 11.89 -16.94 7.42
C GLU A 37 12.61 -15.93 8.32
N GLN A 38 12.96 -14.78 7.75
CA GLN A 38 13.69 -13.74 8.50
C GLN A 38 12.77 -12.87 9.36
N LYS A 39 11.46 -12.94 9.15
CA LYS A 39 10.46 -12.13 9.87
C LYS A 39 10.81 -10.66 9.83
N GLN A 40 11.15 -10.19 8.64
CA GLN A 40 11.42 -8.80 8.34
C GLN A 40 10.51 -8.34 7.22
N GLY A 41 10.22 -7.06 7.20
CA GLY A 41 9.33 -6.53 6.19
C GLY A 41 9.07 -5.07 6.37
N GLY A 42 8.19 -4.54 5.54
CA GLY A 42 7.86 -3.14 5.59
C GLY A 42 6.63 -2.80 4.79
N MET A 43 6.30 -1.53 4.83
CA MET A 43 5.12 -1.00 4.16
C MET A 43 5.43 0.40 3.66
N CYS A 44 4.91 0.72 2.47
CA CYS A 44 4.88 2.10 1.99
C CYS A 44 3.43 2.52 1.80
N HIS A 45 3.20 3.83 1.78
CA HIS A 45 1.87 4.42 1.66
C HIS A 45 1.97 5.55 0.64
N TYR A 46 1.61 5.28 -0.63
CA TYR A 46 1.72 6.29 -1.67
C TYR A 46 0.35 6.86 -2.04
N MET A 47 0.37 8.07 -2.60
CA MET A 47 -0.83 8.85 -2.90
C MET A 47 -1.12 8.97 -4.37
N LEU A 48 -0.07 8.93 -5.21
CA LEU A 48 -0.15 9.19 -6.65
C LEU A 48 0.75 8.20 -7.37
N PRO A 49 0.50 7.91 -8.65
CA PRO A 49 1.28 6.89 -9.36
C PRO A 49 2.71 7.33 -9.66
N SER A 50 2.89 8.58 -10.07
CA SER A 50 4.21 9.13 -10.41
C SER A 50 4.09 10.63 -10.54
N ARG A 51 5.22 11.31 -10.64
CA ARG A 51 5.23 12.74 -10.90
C ARG A 51 5.92 13.04 -12.22
N ARG A 52 5.51 14.15 -12.84
CA ARG A 52 5.98 14.52 -14.16
C ARG A 52 7.46 14.92 -14.16
N ASN A 53 7.87 15.67 -13.14
CA ASN A 53 9.24 16.20 -13.05
C ASN A 53 9.91 15.67 -11.77
N PRO A 54 10.48 14.45 -11.83
CA PRO A 54 11.14 13.90 -10.66
C PRO A 54 12.38 14.71 -10.29
N SER A 55 12.60 14.89 -8.99
CA SER A 55 13.80 15.52 -8.50
C SER A 55 14.85 14.46 -8.15
N ALA A 56 16.05 14.91 -7.78
CA ALA A 56 17.12 14.00 -7.36
C ALA A 56 16.73 13.23 -6.08
N LYS A 57 15.89 13.82 -5.25
CA LYS A 57 15.46 13.21 -4.00
C LYS A 57 14.16 12.45 -4.21
N LEU A 58 14.15 11.16 -3.86
CA LEU A 58 12.95 10.35 -3.97
C LEU A 58 11.88 10.77 -2.95
N ASP A 59 10.64 10.66 -3.36
CA ASP A 59 9.49 11.09 -2.56
C ASP A 59 8.48 9.94 -2.47
N GLY A 60 8.22 9.48 -1.25
CA GLY A 60 7.33 8.34 -1.01
C GLY A 60 5.86 8.58 -1.30
N ARG A 61 5.47 9.80 -1.67
CA ARG A 61 4.10 10.07 -2.09
C ARG A 61 3.77 9.47 -3.45
N TYR A 62 4.78 9.14 -4.24
CA TYR A 62 4.62 8.61 -5.60
C TYR A 62 4.97 7.13 -5.63
N ALA A 63 4.13 6.32 -6.29
CA ALA A 63 4.21 4.87 -6.25
C ALA A 63 5.59 4.32 -6.63
N ASP A 64 6.13 4.75 -7.77
CA ASP A 64 7.42 4.29 -8.25
C ASP A 64 8.55 4.65 -7.28
N GLU A 65 8.51 5.86 -6.74
CA GLU A 65 9.53 6.32 -5.80
C GLU A 65 9.35 5.71 -4.41
N ALA A 66 8.10 5.52 -3.98
CA ALA A 66 7.81 4.85 -2.71
C ALA A 66 8.36 3.43 -2.69
N LEU A 67 8.14 2.70 -3.79
CA LEU A 67 8.62 1.33 -3.88
C LEU A 67 10.14 1.29 -3.94
N ALA A 68 10.76 2.23 -4.67
CA ALA A 68 12.22 2.34 -4.70
C ALA A 68 12.79 2.61 -3.30
N LEU A 69 12.16 3.52 -2.55
CA LEU A 69 12.58 3.82 -1.17
C LEU A 69 12.40 2.60 -0.25
N LEU A 70 11.31 1.86 -0.42
CA LEU A 70 11.07 0.66 0.38
C LEU A 70 12.14 -0.40 0.11
N LEU A 71 12.52 -0.57 -1.15
CA LEU A 71 13.57 -1.51 -1.53
C LEU A 71 14.94 -1.06 -1.02
N GLN A 72 15.21 0.25 -1.02
CA GLN A 72 16.44 0.77 -0.42
C GLN A 72 16.48 0.46 1.08
N ALA A 73 15.38 0.66 1.79
CA ALA A 73 15.30 0.34 3.20
C ALA A 73 15.50 -1.16 3.44
N ALA A 74 14.91 -2.00 2.58
CA ALA A 74 15.05 -3.45 2.67
C ALA A 74 16.50 -3.90 2.43
N SER A 75 17.29 -3.13 1.69
CA SER A 75 18.68 -3.51 1.40
C SER A 75 19.57 -3.55 2.62
N HIS A 76 19.14 -2.93 3.72
CA HIS A 76 19.84 -3.00 5.00
C HIS A 76 19.58 -4.32 5.73
N TYR A 77 18.68 -5.16 5.21
CA TYR A 77 18.30 -6.45 5.77
C TYR A 77 18.48 -7.49 4.66
N PRO A 78 19.69 -8.05 4.51
CA PRO A 78 20.00 -8.88 3.33
C PRO A 78 19.05 -10.05 3.13
N ALA A 79 18.39 -10.07 1.98
CA ALA A 79 17.56 -11.16 1.52
C ALA A 79 17.18 -10.88 0.07
N PRO A 80 17.12 -11.90 -0.80
CA PRO A 80 16.70 -11.70 -2.18
C PRO A 80 15.24 -11.22 -2.27
N ILE A 81 14.96 -10.33 -3.21
CA ILE A 81 13.63 -9.78 -3.37
C ILE A 81 12.57 -10.86 -3.66
N HIS A 82 12.95 -11.92 -4.37
CA HIS A 82 12.01 -12.99 -4.73
C HIS A 82 11.56 -13.82 -3.53
N GLU A 83 12.22 -13.69 -2.38
CA GLU A 83 11.82 -14.38 -1.16
C GLU A 83 10.76 -13.63 -0.37
N TYR A 84 10.47 -12.38 -0.75
CA TYR A 84 9.46 -11.60 -0.08
C TYR A 84 8.07 -11.88 -0.62
N GLU A 85 7.10 -11.90 0.28
CA GLU A 85 5.68 -11.95 -0.06
C GLU A 85 5.16 -10.52 -0.06
N ALA A 86 4.45 -10.15 -1.12
CA ALA A 86 3.89 -8.80 -1.22
C ALA A 86 2.37 -8.85 -1.11
N LYS A 87 1.79 -7.78 -0.55
CA LYS A 87 0.35 -7.61 -0.49
C LYS A 87 0.00 -6.17 -0.84
N LEU A 88 -1.17 -5.98 -1.44
CA LEU A 88 -1.62 -4.68 -1.94
C LEU A 88 -2.95 -4.30 -1.31
N PHE A 89 -3.07 -3.07 -0.82
CA PHE A 89 -4.29 -2.61 -0.16
C PHE A 89 -4.62 -1.18 -0.53
N GLY A 90 -5.91 -0.86 -0.59
CA GLY A 90 -6.36 0.51 -0.73
C GLY A 90 -7.06 0.81 -2.04
N GLY A 91 -6.90 2.02 -2.53
CA GLY A 91 -7.52 2.46 -3.77
C GLY A 91 -9.03 2.56 -3.66
N GLY A 92 -9.54 2.99 -2.52
CA GLY A 92 -10.96 3.19 -2.32
C GLY A 92 -11.45 4.44 -3.03
N ASN A 93 -12.60 4.29 -3.70
CA ASN A 93 -13.24 5.43 -4.31
C ASN A 93 -13.88 6.27 -3.21
N MET A 94 -13.44 7.51 -3.08
CA MET A 94 -13.92 8.45 -2.06
C MET A 94 -15.00 9.37 -2.58
N PHE A 95 -15.40 9.26 -3.83
CA PHE A 95 -16.46 10.06 -4.40
C PHE A 95 -17.83 9.48 -4.04
N THR A 96 -18.75 10.35 -3.61
CA THR A 96 -20.12 9.96 -3.30
C THR A 96 -21.00 9.94 -4.54
N GLU A 97 -20.56 10.56 -5.63
CA GLU A 97 -21.33 10.67 -6.87
C GLU A 97 -20.78 9.72 -7.92
N PRO A 98 -21.65 8.85 -8.50
CA PRO A 98 -21.19 7.81 -9.41
C PRO A 98 -20.44 8.32 -10.64
N GLN A 99 -20.78 9.51 -11.14
CA GLN A 99 -20.13 10.05 -12.33
C GLN A 99 -18.63 10.29 -12.13
N TYR A 100 -18.22 10.65 -10.91
CA TYR A 100 -16.81 10.85 -10.61
C TYR A 100 -16.09 9.52 -10.39
N ALA A 101 -16.81 8.51 -9.93
CA ALA A 101 -16.24 7.19 -9.70
C ALA A 101 -15.77 6.52 -10.99
N GLN A 102 -16.36 6.88 -12.12
CA GLN A 102 -16.05 6.28 -13.42
C GLN A 102 -15.17 7.17 -14.28
N SER A 103 -14.65 8.24 -13.71
CA SER A 103 -13.75 9.14 -14.43
C SER A 103 -12.42 8.46 -14.72
N ASP A 104 -11.87 8.68 -15.91
CA ASP A 104 -10.53 8.22 -16.28
C ASP A 104 -9.46 8.87 -15.41
N ASN A 105 -9.79 9.99 -14.74
CA ASN A 105 -8.90 10.69 -13.83
C ASN A 105 -9.11 10.27 -12.39
N ASN A 106 -9.79 9.16 -12.16
CA ASN A 106 -10.01 8.63 -10.81
C ASN A 106 -8.68 8.20 -10.21
N VAL A 107 -8.22 8.93 -9.21
CA VAL A 107 -6.93 8.69 -8.57
C VAL A 107 -6.85 7.29 -7.97
N ALA A 108 -7.95 6.82 -7.38
CA ALA A 108 -7.99 5.49 -6.78
C ALA A 108 -7.68 4.40 -7.82
N ALA A 109 -8.35 4.47 -8.97
CA ALA A 109 -8.16 3.49 -10.03
C ALA A 109 -6.74 3.54 -10.61
N ILE A 110 -6.21 4.75 -10.79
CA ILE A 110 -4.85 4.94 -11.31
C ILE A 110 -3.82 4.40 -10.33
N ASN A 111 -4.05 4.61 -9.05
CA ASN A 111 -3.16 4.11 -7.99
C ASN A 111 -3.16 2.58 -7.94
N ILE A 112 -4.31 1.95 -8.12
CA ILE A 112 -4.42 0.49 -8.17
C ILE A 112 -3.63 -0.05 -9.38
N GLN A 113 -3.80 0.57 -10.53
CA GLN A 113 -3.10 0.16 -11.74
C GLN A 113 -1.58 0.24 -11.55
N ALA A 114 -1.11 1.33 -10.94
CA ALA A 114 0.31 1.51 -10.65
C ALA A 114 0.83 0.40 -9.72
N ALA A 115 0.05 0.02 -8.70
CA ALA A 115 0.44 -1.05 -7.78
C ALA A 115 0.70 -2.35 -8.52
N TRP A 116 -0.23 -2.76 -9.39
CA TRP A 116 -0.08 -3.99 -10.16
C TRP A 116 1.08 -3.92 -11.15
N GLN A 117 1.23 -2.80 -11.86
CA GLN A 117 2.29 -2.64 -12.85
C GLN A 117 3.68 -2.69 -12.22
N LEU A 118 3.87 -1.96 -11.13
CA LEU A 118 5.17 -1.87 -10.46
C LEU A 118 5.58 -3.19 -9.82
N THR A 119 4.65 -3.85 -9.12
CA THR A 119 4.97 -5.11 -8.46
C THR A 119 5.20 -6.23 -9.48
N ARG A 120 4.44 -6.21 -10.57
CA ARG A 120 4.65 -7.18 -11.67
C ARG A 120 6.00 -6.99 -12.33
N HIS A 121 6.38 -5.72 -12.57
CA HIS A 121 7.67 -5.40 -13.19
C HIS A 121 8.84 -5.89 -12.35
N LEU A 122 8.71 -5.84 -11.01
CA LEU A 122 9.74 -6.33 -10.10
C LEU A 122 9.68 -7.84 -9.88
N GLY A 123 8.69 -8.51 -10.42
CA GLY A 123 8.52 -9.96 -10.22
C GLY A 123 8.12 -10.33 -8.81
N LEU A 124 7.46 -9.44 -8.09
CA LEU A 124 7.01 -9.72 -6.73
C LEU A 124 5.84 -10.69 -6.73
N ASP A 125 5.84 -11.58 -5.75
CA ASP A 125 4.77 -12.56 -5.55
C ASP A 125 3.67 -11.92 -4.71
N ILE A 126 2.52 -11.65 -5.32
CA ILE A 126 1.40 -11.01 -4.64
C ILE A 126 0.54 -12.07 -3.97
N LYS A 127 0.67 -12.20 -2.66
CA LYS A 127 -0.02 -13.21 -1.86
C LYS A 127 -1.48 -12.85 -1.55
N ALA A 128 -1.77 -11.57 -1.43
CA ALA A 128 -3.13 -11.11 -1.11
C ALA A 128 -3.30 -9.67 -1.53
N HIS A 129 -4.55 -9.28 -1.75
CA HIS A 129 -4.87 -7.89 -2.04
C HIS A 129 -6.29 -7.58 -1.61
N HIS A 130 -6.54 -6.33 -1.31
CA HIS A 130 -7.88 -5.83 -1.02
C HIS A 130 -7.95 -4.40 -1.55
N LEU A 131 -8.45 -4.25 -2.77
CA LEU A 131 -8.34 -3.03 -3.55
C LEU A 131 -9.70 -2.60 -4.10
N GLY A 132 -9.86 -1.29 -4.30
CA GLY A 132 -11.04 -0.76 -4.95
C GLY A 132 -12.22 -0.59 -4.01
N HIS A 133 -13.43 -0.69 -4.59
CA HIS A 133 -14.67 -0.41 -3.87
C HIS A 133 -14.70 1.03 -3.37
N SER A 134 -15.54 1.35 -2.40
CA SER A 134 -15.64 2.71 -1.87
C SER A 134 -15.13 2.78 -0.44
N GLY A 135 -14.84 4.01 -0.01
CA GLY A 135 -14.51 4.27 1.38
C GLY A 135 -13.07 3.97 1.75
N HIS A 136 -12.79 4.05 3.02
CA HIS A 136 -11.43 3.91 3.52
C HIS A 136 -11.18 2.57 4.22
N ARG A 137 -9.91 2.24 4.39
CA ARG A 137 -9.46 1.03 5.06
C ARG A 137 -8.46 1.38 6.14
N SER A 138 -8.58 0.69 7.28
CA SER A 138 -7.57 0.74 8.33
C SER A 138 -6.78 -0.54 8.29
N LEU A 139 -5.45 -0.44 8.31
CA LEU A 139 -4.55 -1.59 8.25
C LEU A 139 -3.70 -1.70 9.50
N LEU A 140 -3.43 -2.94 9.90
CA LEU A 140 -2.44 -3.26 10.92
C LEU A 140 -1.61 -4.43 10.38
N PHE A 141 -0.32 -4.17 10.17
CA PHE A 141 0.62 -5.17 9.63
C PHE A 141 1.57 -5.61 10.73
N GLU A 142 1.55 -6.91 11.05
CA GLU A 142 2.42 -7.50 12.07
C GLU A 142 3.64 -8.13 11.43
N LEU A 143 4.83 -7.61 11.75
CA LEU A 143 6.06 -8.15 11.19
C LEU A 143 6.44 -9.51 11.79
N SER A 144 5.94 -9.83 12.99
CA SER A 144 6.26 -11.10 13.63
C SER A 144 5.71 -12.31 12.89
N ASN A 145 4.61 -12.15 12.17
CA ASN A 145 3.94 -13.27 11.46
C ASN A 145 3.47 -12.95 10.06
N GLY A 146 3.64 -11.69 9.60
CA GLY A 146 3.25 -11.28 8.25
C GLY A 146 1.76 -11.00 8.07
N SER A 147 0.97 -11.09 9.12
CA SER A 147 -0.47 -10.86 9.03
C SER A 147 -0.79 -9.40 8.78
N VAL A 148 -1.78 -9.14 7.93
CA VAL A 148 -2.34 -7.82 7.75
C VAL A 148 -3.81 -7.88 8.14
N TRP A 149 -4.17 -7.12 9.17
CA TRP A 149 -5.55 -6.98 9.61
C TRP A 149 -6.14 -5.76 8.93
N LEU A 150 -7.33 -5.92 8.36
CA LEU A 150 -7.96 -4.87 7.57
C LEU A 150 -9.38 -4.63 8.06
N ARG A 151 -9.74 -3.36 8.23
CA ARG A 151 -11.11 -2.94 8.47
C ARG A 151 -11.52 -2.02 7.32
N HIS A 152 -12.57 -2.37 6.61
CA HIS A 152 -13.06 -1.63 5.46
C HIS A 152 -14.34 -0.89 5.81
N HIS A 153 -14.35 0.43 5.61
CA HIS A 153 -15.49 1.30 5.85
C HIS A 153 -16.00 1.82 4.52
N ARG A 154 -17.08 1.22 4.00
CA ARG A 154 -17.67 1.62 2.73
C ARG A 154 -18.49 2.90 2.88
N LEU A 155 -18.61 3.65 1.77
CA LEU A 155 -19.44 4.85 1.76
C LEU A 155 -20.92 4.48 1.72
N PRO A 156 -21.77 5.19 2.51
CA PRO A 156 -23.20 4.84 2.65
C PRO A 156 -24.00 4.81 1.34
N HIS A 157 -23.71 5.71 0.39
CA HIS A 157 -24.48 5.83 -0.85
C HIS A 157 -24.47 4.56 -1.70
N GLN A 158 -23.46 3.72 -1.54
CA GLN A 158 -23.35 2.48 -2.32
C GLN A 158 -24.38 1.44 -1.91
N ARG A 159 -24.93 1.55 -0.71
CA ARG A 159 -25.99 0.67 -0.27
C ARG A 159 -27.33 1.07 -0.88
N GLU A 160 -27.55 2.37 -1.07
CA GLU A 160 -28.75 2.90 -1.66
C GLU A 160 -28.87 2.52 -3.14
N SER A 161 -27.76 2.53 -3.86
CA SER A 161 -27.75 2.21 -5.26
C SER A 161 -28.11 0.76 -5.59
N ARG A 162 -28.23 -0.09 -4.58
CA ARG A 162 -28.61 -1.49 -4.74
C ARG A 162 -30.10 -1.73 -4.65
N GLU A 163 -30.82 -0.75 -4.20
CA GLU A 163 -32.28 -0.82 -4.06
C GLU A 163 -32.98 -0.33 -5.32
#